data_205c22fd5aaaf59396bf6f1b4706d8f8
#
_entry.id   205c22fd5aaaf59396bf6f1b4706d8f8
#
_cell.length_a   1.000
_cell.length_b   1.000
_cell.length_c   1.000
_cell.angle_alpha   90.00
_cell.angle_beta   90.00
_cell.angle_gamma   90.00
#
_symmetry.space_group_name_H-M   'P 1'
#
loop_
_entity.id
_entity.type
_entity.pdbx_description
1 polymer ?
#
loop_
_entity_poly.entity_id
_entity_poly.type
_entity_poly.pdbx_seq_one_letter_code
_entity_poly.pdbx_strand_id
1 'polypeptide(L)'
;GVSSAASDVYKRQIGTSIAKVFDMTVASTGLPGKRLKQAGIVYASSTTHPASHAGYYPDAMPMSIKITFDPQTGKLYGGQIVGYDGVDKRIDELSLVIKHEGTIYDLMKVEQAYAPPFSSAKDPVAIAGYVAENIILGRVKPVYWRDLRDIELKDVFLLDVRTPDEFALGSLPGAVNIPLDEIRDRIAELPSNKPIYTFCAVGLRGYLAYRILIQHGFKEVYNLSGGLKTYRAATAPIILHENEETDDTPSAQDSPAKPSMTAEAPQTTTAANPKTIRVDACGLQCPSPVLKMKKTMDTLVPGERVEIVATDPGFSRDAAAWCNSTGNKFISKDSTGGKSVVVIEKGEPQACNPVSYTHLRAHETRRHL
;
A
#
# COMPACT_ATOMS: atom_id res chain seq x y z
N GLY A 1 1.32 -45.04 -22.27
CA GLY A 1 1.53 -44.95 -20.80
C GLY A 1 2.21 -43.66 -20.33
N VAL A 2 2.72 -42.81 -21.26
CA VAL A 2 3.45 -41.57 -20.87
C VAL A 2 2.50 -40.36 -20.65
N SER A 3 1.26 -40.40 -21.16
CA SER A 3 0.34 -39.27 -21.09
C SER A 3 -0.36 -39.11 -19.74
N SER A 4 -0.53 -40.20 -18.96
CA SER A 4 -1.22 -40.12 -17.67
C SER A 4 -0.37 -39.51 -16.55
N ALA A 5 0.93 -39.82 -16.52
CA ALA A 5 1.84 -39.26 -15.50
C ALA A 5 2.07 -37.76 -15.69
N ALA A 6 2.19 -37.28 -16.95
CA ALA A 6 2.28 -35.85 -17.23
C ALA A 6 0.99 -35.11 -16.83
N SER A 7 -0.18 -35.69 -17.12
CA SER A 7 -1.48 -35.07 -16.74
C SER A 7 -1.67 -35.03 -15.21
N ASP A 8 -1.16 -35.99 -14.48
CA ASP A 8 -1.25 -36.00 -13.00
C ASP A 8 -0.27 -35.02 -12.35
N VAL A 9 0.88 -34.77 -12.94
CA VAL A 9 1.82 -33.72 -12.50
C VAL A 9 1.19 -32.36 -12.71
N TYR A 10 0.57 -32.10 -13.87
CA TYR A 10 -0.14 -30.83 -14.12
C TYR A 10 -1.37 -30.62 -13.23
N LYS A 11 -2.11 -31.65 -12.89
CA LYS A 11 -3.26 -31.59 -11.98
C LYS A 11 -2.88 -31.28 -10.53
N ARG A 12 -1.62 -31.52 -10.13
CA ARG A 12 -1.09 -31.27 -8.78
C ARG A 12 -0.36 -29.93 -8.64
N GLN A 13 -0.21 -29.19 -9.74
CA GLN A 13 0.44 -27.88 -9.69
C GLN A 13 -0.58 -26.83 -9.21
N ILE A 14 -0.22 -26.12 -8.13
CA ILE A 14 -1.03 -25.04 -7.56
C ILE A 14 -0.75 -23.68 -8.23
N GLY A 15 0.14 -23.64 -9.23
CA GLY A 15 0.41 -22.45 -10.03
C GLY A 15 1.19 -21.38 -9.27
N THR A 16 2.20 -21.76 -8.49
CA THR A 16 3.09 -20.81 -7.82
C THR A 16 3.97 -20.11 -8.84
N SER A 17 4.00 -18.79 -8.79
CA SER A 17 4.77 -17.94 -9.71
C SER A 17 5.34 -16.73 -8.95
N ILE A 18 6.50 -16.27 -9.42
CA ILE A 18 7.18 -15.09 -8.91
C ILE A 18 7.80 -14.32 -10.07
N ALA A 19 7.75 -13.01 -10.01
CA ALA A 19 8.36 -12.13 -10.99
C ALA A 19 8.97 -10.92 -10.30
N LYS A 20 10.08 -10.44 -10.82
CA LYS A 20 10.69 -9.18 -10.40
C LYS A 20 10.37 -8.11 -11.45
N VAL A 21 9.79 -7.00 -11.01
CA VAL A 21 9.43 -5.84 -11.84
C VAL A 21 10.17 -4.64 -11.26
N PHE A 22 11.24 -4.24 -11.92
CA PHE A 22 12.25 -3.32 -11.37
C PHE A 22 12.73 -3.84 -10.01
N ASP A 23 12.61 -3.04 -8.94
CA ASP A 23 12.99 -3.45 -7.58
C ASP A 23 11.90 -4.20 -6.83
N MET A 24 10.67 -4.24 -7.38
CA MET A 24 9.52 -4.87 -6.76
C MET A 24 9.40 -6.34 -7.15
N THR A 25 9.10 -7.18 -6.19
CA THR A 25 8.81 -8.60 -6.38
C THR A 25 7.31 -8.84 -6.24
N VAL A 26 6.72 -9.54 -7.20
CA VAL A 26 5.31 -9.94 -7.21
C VAL A 26 5.23 -11.45 -7.27
N ALA A 27 4.48 -12.06 -6.38
CA ALA A 27 4.32 -13.51 -6.33
C ALA A 27 2.87 -13.91 -6.09
N SER A 28 2.50 -15.08 -6.59
CA SER A 28 1.17 -15.66 -6.38
C SER A 28 1.22 -17.17 -6.31
N THR A 29 0.28 -17.77 -5.57
CA THR A 29 0.11 -19.21 -5.45
C THR A 29 -1.36 -19.56 -5.26
N GLY A 30 -1.79 -20.74 -5.72
CA GLY A 30 -3.16 -21.24 -5.56
C GLY A 30 -4.21 -20.45 -6.34
N LEU A 31 -5.42 -20.37 -5.79
CA LEU A 31 -6.60 -19.82 -6.46
C LEU A 31 -6.88 -18.37 -6.02
N PRO A 32 -6.77 -17.40 -6.91
CA PRO A 32 -7.18 -16.02 -6.63
C PRO A 32 -8.71 -15.91 -6.59
N GLY A 33 -9.23 -14.93 -5.86
CA GLY A 33 -10.67 -14.72 -5.69
C GLY A 33 -11.48 -14.65 -6.99
N LYS A 34 -10.89 -14.15 -8.09
CA LYS A 34 -11.55 -14.14 -9.41
C LYS A 34 -11.86 -15.56 -9.89
N ARG A 35 -10.93 -16.50 -9.76
CA ARG A 35 -11.12 -17.90 -10.16
C ARG A 35 -12.09 -18.62 -9.22
N LEU A 36 -12.00 -18.36 -7.91
CA LEU A 36 -12.94 -18.92 -6.93
C LEU A 36 -14.37 -18.48 -7.23
N LYS A 37 -14.59 -17.19 -7.51
CA LYS A 37 -15.90 -16.67 -7.93
C LYS A 37 -16.41 -17.31 -9.21
N GLN A 38 -15.57 -17.50 -10.22
CA GLN A 38 -15.92 -18.17 -11.48
C GLN A 38 -16.29 -19.64 -11.27
N ALA A 39 -15.66 -20.32 -10.31
CA ALA A 39 -15.94 -21.70 -9.95
C ALA A 39 -17.13 -21.86 -8.97
N GLY A 40 -17.79 -20.78 -8.56
CA GLY A 40 -18.89 -20.81 -7.59
C GLY A 40 -18.45 -21.20 -6.16
N ILE A 41 -17.14 -21.11 -5.85
CA ILE A 41 -16.60 -21.45 -4.57
C ILE A 41 -16.75 -20.26 -3.60
N VAL A 42 -17.38 -20.49 -2.46
CA VAL A 42 -17.48 -19.48 -1.40
C VAL A 42 -16.11 -19.27 -0.77
N TYR A 43 -15.68 -18.03 -0.63
CA TYR A 43 -14.40 -17.69 -0.02
C TYR A 43 -14.46 -16.37 0.73
N ALA A 44 -13.60 -16.23 1.72
CA ALA A 44 -13.22 -14.98 2.33
C ALA A 44 -11.79 -14.59 1.91
N SER A 45 -11.43 -13.33 2.12
CA SER A 45 -10.06 -12.88 1.89
C SER A 45 -9.64 -11.87 2.94
N SER A 46 -8.34 -11.80 3.19
CA SER A 46 -7.75 -10.75 4.00
C SER A 46 -6.57 -10.12 3.27
N THR A 47 -6.31 -8.84 3.54
CA THR A 47 -5.15 -8.12 3.05
C THR A 47 -4.43 -7.48 4.22
N THR A 48 -3.13 -7.75 4.35
CA THR A 48 -2.26 -7.24 5.40
C THR A 48 -1.06 -6.52 4.79
N HIS A 49 -0.50 -5.57 5.52
CA HIS A 49 0.66 -4.78 5.11
C HIS A 49 1.76 -4.79 6.16
N PRO A 50 2.39 -5.95 6.42
CA PRO A 50 3.52 -6.05 7.34
C PRO A 50 4.80 -5.49 6.71
N ALA A 51 5.84 -5.36 7.53
CA ALA A 51 7.21 -5.16 7.05
C ALA A 51 7.89 -6.50 6.76
N SER A 52 8.94 -6.49 5.92
CA SER A 52 9.74 -7.69 5.58
C SER A 52 10.42 -8.32 6.81
N HIS A 53 10.82 -7.50 7.76
CA HIS A 53 11.42 -7.90 9.03
C HIS A 53 11.08 -6.88 10.13
N ALA A 54 11.72 -6.97 11.29
CA ALA A 54 11.45 -6.12 12.44
C ALA A 54 11.66 -4.63 12.11
N GLY A 55 10.60 -3.81 12.25
CA GLY A 55 10.59 -2.42 11.81
C GLY A 55 11.56 -1.49 12.58
N TYR A 56 12.10 -1.94 13.72
CA TYR A 56 13.16 -1.24 14.46
C TYR A 56 14.57 -1.56 13.96
N TYR A 57 14.70 -2.61 13.10
CA TYR A 57 15.95 -2.94 12.46
C TYR A 57 16.06 -2.19 11.11
N PRO A 58 17.25 -1.71 10.71
CA PRO A 58 17.42 -0.95 9.48
C PRO A 58 16.95 -1.70 8.24
N ASP A 59 16.50 -0.94 7.24
CA ASP A 59 16.12 -1.41 5.90
C ASP A 59 14.86 -2.30 5.84
N ALA A 60 14.01 -2.27 6.87
CA ALA A 60 12.71 -2.94 6.83
C ALA A 60 11.83 -2.39 5.69
N MET A 61 11.47 -3.27 4.74
CA MET A 61 10.71 -2.92 3.54
C MET A 61 9.24 -3.30 3.68
N PRO A 62 8.30 -2.48 3.15
CA PRO A 62 6.88 -2.81 3.21
C PRO A 62 6.54 -3.98 2.28
N MET A 63 5.61 -4.82 2.75
CA MET A 63 5.06 -5.96 2.01
C MET A 63 3.53 -5.91 2.05
N SER A 64 2.88 -6.35 1.00
CA SER A 64 1.43 -6.54 0.95
C SER A 64 1.13 -8.00 0.72
N ILE A 65 0.39 -8.62 1.64
CA ILE A 65 -0.01 -10.03 1.55
C ILE A 65 -1.54 -10.09 1.48
N LYS A 66 -2.05 -10.78 0.47
CA LYS A 66 -3.46 -11.13 0.36
C LYS A 66 -3.61 -12.63 0.33
N ILE A 67 -4.48 -13.18 1.17
CA ILE A 67 -4.85 -14.59 1.14
C ILE A 67 -6.34 -14.77 0.87
N THR A 68 -6.69 -15.90 0.27
CA THR A 68 -8.06 -16.37 0.06
C THR A 68 -8.26 -17.71 0.76
N PHE A 69 -9.37 -17.90 1.45
CA PHE A 69 -9.61 -19.06 2.29
C PHE A 69 -11.11 -19.37 2.42
N ASP A 70 -11.41 -20.58 2.82
CA ASP A 70 -12.75 -21.03 3.15
C ASP A 70 -13.21 -20.36 4.46
N PRO A 71 -14.36 -19.65 4.47
CA PRO A 71 -14.83 -18.94 5.65
C PRO A 71 -15.33 -19.86 6.79
N GLN A 72 -15.55 -21.15 6.54
CA GLN A 72 -16.03 -22.12 7.53
C GLN A 72 -14.90 -22.97 8.09
N THR A 73 -14.07 -23.55 7.20
CA THR A 73 -13.02 -24.49 7.59
C THR A 73 -11.66 -23.83 7.75
N GLY A 74 -11.47 -22.64 7.19
CA GLY A 74 -10.16 -21.98 7.12
C GLY A 74 -9.22 -22.57 6.07
N LYS A 75 -9.66 -23.51 5.22
CA LYS A 75 -8.83 -24.10 4.15
C LYS A 75 -8.23 -22.97 3.29
N LEU A 76 -6.91 -22.97 3.15
CA LEU A 76 -6.22 -21.95 2.37
C LEU A 76 -6.36 -22.26 0.87
N TYR A 77 -6.92 -21.31 0.11
CA TYR A 77 -7.11 -21.45 -1.33
C TYR A 77 -6.01 -20.82 -2.16
N GLY A 78 -5.48 -19.66 -1.73
CA GLY A 78 -4.46 -18.96 -2.48
C GLY A 78 -3.85 -17.79 -1.72
N GLY A 79 -2.74 -17.30 -2.27
CA GLY A 79 -2.03 -16.14 -1.75
C GLY A 79 -1.38 -15.31 -2.84
N GLN A 80 -1.25 -14.02 -2.58
CA GLN A 80 -0.57 -13.04 -3.41
C GLN A 80 0.29 -12.16 -2.52
N ILE A 81 1.53 -11.94 -2.92
CA ILE A 81 2.46 -11.09 -2.17
C ILE A 81 3.11 -10.10 -3.14
N VAL A 82 3.19 -8.85 -2.69
CA VAL A 82 3.92 -7.78 -3.38
C VAL A 82 4.81 -7.09 -2.37
N GLY A 83 6.09 -6.96 -2.67
CA GLY A 83 7.05 -6.33 -1.76
C GLY A 83 8.43 -6.21 -2.40
N TYR A 84 9.41 -5.75 -1.63
CA TYR A 84 10.77 -5.56 -2.10
C TYR A 84 11.72 -6.62 -1.56
N ASP A 85 11.45 -7.16 -0.38
CA ASP A 85 12.29 -8.12 0.31
C ASP A 85 11.47 -9.23 0.96
N GLY A 86 11.98 -10.47 0.97
CA GLY A 86 11.40 -11.62 1.65
C GLY A 86 10.05 -12.11 1.08
N VAL A 87 9.72 -11.75 -0.17
CA VAL A 87 8.50 -12.21 -0.88
C VAL A 87 8.62 -13.68 -1.25
N ASP A 88 9.78 -14.10 -1.74
CA ASP A 88 10.12 -15.46 -2.13
C ASP A 88 9.90 -16.46 -0.99
N LYS A 89 10.50 -16.22 0.17
CA LYS A 89 10.31 -17.02 1.38
C LYS A 89 8.84 -17.23 1.71
N ARG A 90 8.05 -16.14 1.74
CA ARG A 90 6.64 -16.19 2.20
C ARG A 90 5.70 -16.80 1.16
N ILE A 91 5.96 -16.62 -0.13
CA ILE A 91 5.12 -17.29 -1.14
C ILE A 91 5.36 -18.80 -1.14
N ASP A 92 6.57 -19.27 -0.87
CA ASP A 92 6.88 -20.68 -0.74
C ASP A 92 6.22 -21.29 0.50
N GLU A 93 6.19 -20.58 1.64
CA GLU A 93 5.44 -21.00 2.83
C GLU A 93 3.94 -21.15 2.52
N LEU A 94 3.31 -20.16 1.87
CA LEU A 94 1.91 -20.25 1.45
C LEU A 94 1.67 -21.41 0.49
N SER A 95 2.57 -21.61 -0.49
CA SER A 95 2.45 -22.67 -1.46
C SER A 95 2.53 -24.07 -0.82
N LEU A 96 3.41 -24.23 0.17
CA LEU A 96 3.57 -25.46 0.91
C LEU A 96 2.30 -25.81 1.71
N VAL A 97 1.72 -24.82 2.41
CA VAL A 97 0.48 -25.00 3.16
C VAL A 97 -0.67 -25.36 2.22
N ILE A 98 -0.84 -24.68 1.09
CA ILE A 98 -1.85 -25.01 0.08
C ILE A 98 -1.66 -26.42 -0.48
N LYS A 99 -0.43 -26.79 -0.80
CA LYS A 99 -0.10 -28.12 -1.37
C LYS A 99 -0.47 -29.26 -0.42
N HIS A 100 -0.35 -29.04 0.88
CA HIS A 100 -0.73 -30.00 1.90
C HIS A 100 -2.17 -29.86 2.37
N GLU A 101 -3.01 -29.13 1.60
CA GLU A 101 -4.42 -28.87 1.91
C GLU A 101 -4.64 -28.23 3.29
N GLY A 102 -3.62 -27.47 3.75
CA GLY A 102 -3.62 -26.80 5.04
C GLY A 102 -4.57 -25.61 5.12
N THR A 103 -4.61 -25.03 6.27
CA THR A 103 -5.57 -24.00 6.69
C THR A 103 -4.86 -22.71 7.10
N ILE A 104 -5.63 -21.67 7.36
CA ILE A 104 -5.10 -20.42 7.94
C ILE A 104 -4.49 -20.63 9.33
N TYR A 105 -4.92 -21.69 10.05
CA TYR A 105 -4.38 -22.04 11.35
C TYR A 105 -2.97 -22.63 11.26
N ASP A 106 -2.65 -23.27 10.14
CA ASP A 106 -1.30 -23.77 9.89
C ASP A 106 -0.34 -22.62 9.61
N LEU A 107 -0.79 -21.54 8.95
CA LEU A 107 0.01 -20.31 8.77
C LEU A 107 0.44 -19.70 10.12
N MET A 108 -0.41 -19.82 11.15
CA MET A 108 -0.13 -19.28 12.49
C MET A 108 0.87 -20.12 13.27
N LYS A 109 1.11 -21.37 12.84
CA LYS A 109 1.96 -22.38 13.50
C LYS A 109 3.29 -22.60 12.77
N VAL A 110 3.46 -22.01 11.58
CA VAL A 110 4.75 -22.13 10.88
C VAL A 110 5.85 -21.57 11.76
N GLU A 111 6.86 -22.39 12.03
CA GLU A 111 8.05 -21.97 12.73
C GLU A 111 9.07 -21.40 11.74
N GLN A 112 9.11 -20.08 11.62
CA GLN A 112 10.08 -19.41 10.78
C GLN A 112 11.36 -19.13 11.55
N ALA A 113 12.49 -19.20 10.83
CA ALA A 113 13.76 -18.71 11.35
C ALA A 113 13.64 -17.20 11.67
N TYR A 114 13.92 -16.85 12.91
CA TYR A 114 13.78 -15.50 13.41
C TYR A 114 15.10 -14.92 13.90
N ALA A 115 15.44 -13.78 13.35
CA ALA A 115 16.26 -12.74 13.95
C ALA A 115 15.82 -11.40 13.35
N PRO A 116 16.05 -10.26 14.01
CA PRO A 116 15.57 -8.95 13.56
C PRO A 116 15.82 -8.59 12.10
N PRO A 117 16.98 -8.95 11.48
CA PRO A 117 17.24 -8.69 10.07
C PRO A 117 16.44 -9.54 9.09
N PHE A 118 15.89 -10.68 9.52
CA PHE A 118 15.27 -11.68 8.63
C PHE A 118 13.74 -11.78 8.73
N SER A 119 13.19 -11.44 9.88
CA SER A 119 11.76 -11.51 10.11
C SER A 119 11.32 -10.60 11.27
N SER A 120 10.04 -10.56 11.55
CA SER A 120 9.45 -10.03 12.78
C SER A 120 9.13 -11.18 13.74
N ALA A 121 9.02 -10.90 15.04
CA ALA A 121 8.63 -11.91 16.03
C ALA A 121 7.29 -12.60 15.70
N LYS A 122 6.40 -11.89 14.98
CA LYS A 122 5.25 -12.46 14.29
C LYS A 122 5.49 -12.26 12.80
N ASP A 123 5.84 -13.34 12.10
CA ASP A 123 6.11 -13.27 10.67
C ASP A 123 4.88 -12.77 9.89
N PRO A 124 5.08 -12.06 8.78
CA PRO A 124 4.03 -11.65 7.85
C PRO A 124 2.99 -12.70 7.50
N VAL A 125 3.39 -13.97 7.31
CA VAL A 125 2.48 -15.09 7.02
C VAL A 125 1.60 -15.41 8.22
N ALA A 126 2.17 -15.44 9.44
CA ALA A 126 1.41 -15.66 10.66
C ALA A 126 0.42 -14.50 10.90
N ILE A 127 0.79 -13.26 10.64
CA ILE A 127 -0.13 -12.10 10.73
C ILE A 127 -1.32 -12.27 9.77
N ALA A 128 -1.09 -12.73 8.53
CA ALA A 128 -2.17 -13.02 7.59
C ALA A 128 -3.13 -14.09 8.12
N GLY A 129 -2.60 -15.13 8.76
CA GLY A 129 -3.39 -16.17 9.44
C GLY A 129 -4.24 -15.62 10.61
N TYR A 130 -3.66 -14.80 11.50
CA TYR A 130 -4.39 -14.17 12.61
C TYR A 130 -5.53 -13.25 12.14
N VAL A 131 -5.32 -12.49 11.07
CA VAL A 131 -6.38 -11.64 10.50
C VAL A 131 -7.48 -12.49 9.90
N ALA A 132 -7.16 -13.58 9.20
CA ALA A 132 -8.13 -14.52 8.67
C ALA A 132 -8.93 -15.22 9.79
N GLU A 133 -8.29 -15.62 10.88
CA GLU A 133 -8.97 -16.19 12.06
C GLU A 133 -9.99 -15.21 12.64
N ASN A 134 -9.65 -13.93 12.77
CA ASN A 134 -10.58 -12.92 13.27
C ASN A 134 -11.84 -12.79 12.39
N ILE A 135 -11.70 -13.00 11.07
CA ILE A 135 -12.83 -13.02 10.14
C ILE A 135 -13.69 -14.26 10.35
N ILE A 136 -13.09 -15.45 10.40
CA ILE A 136 -13.80 -16.73 10.62
C ILE A 136 -14.56 -16.74 11.94
N LEU A 137 -13.94 -16.25 13.00
CA LEU A 137 -14.56 -16.19 14.33
C LEU A 137 -15.55 -15.03 14.51
N GLY A 138 -15.86 -14.28 13.45
CA GLY A 138 -16.77 -13.14 13.50
C GLY A 138 -16.28 -11.99 14.39
N ARG A 139 -14.98 -11.97 14.74
CA ARG A 139 -14.38 -10.90 15.54
C ARG A 139 -14.22 -9.61 14.74
N VAL A 140 -14.35 -9.67 13.42
CA VAL A 140 -14.41 -8.55 12.49
C VAL A 140 -15.26 -8.91 11.29
N LYS A 141 -16.07 -7.96 10.81
CA LYS A 141 -16.76 -8.03 9.52
C LYS A 141 -15.95 -7.19 8.51
N PRO A 142 -15.26 -7.81 7.54
CA PRO A 142 -14.51 -7.06 6.55
C PRO A 142 -15.45 -6.44 5.52
N VAL A 143 -15.11 -5.23 5.05
CA VAL A 143 -15.59 -4.66 3.79
C VAL A 143 -14.39 -4.50 2.86
N TYR A 144 -14.61 -4.69 1.56
CA TYR A 144 -13.53 -4.63 0.58
C TYR A 144 -13.64 -3.36 -0.25
N TRP A 145 -12.55 -2.93 -0.86
CA TRP A 145 -12.51 -1.75 -1.72
C TRP A 145 -13.53 -1.80 -2.88
N ARG A 146 -13.85 -3.01 -3.37
CA ARG A 146 -14.87 -3.20 -4.41
C ARG A 146 -16.26 -2.89 -3.91
N ASP A 147 -16.55 -3.29 -2.68
CA ASP A 147 -17.86 -3.05 -2.06
C ASP A 147 -18.09 -1.54 -1.88
N LEU A 148 -17.03 -0.79 -1.51
CA LEU A 148 -17.11 0.68 -1.38
C LEU A 148 -17.37 1.38 -2.72
N ARG A 149 -16.98 0.79 -3.85
CA ARG A 149 -17.27 1.33 -5.18
C ARG A 149 -18.74 1.20 -5.53
N ASP A 150 -19.37 0.13 -5.08
CA ASP A 150 -20.73 -0.26 -5.46
C ASP A 150 -21.78 0.24 -4.43
N ILE A 151 -21.36 0.82 -3.30
CA ILE A 151 -22.22 1.40 -2.26
C ILE A 151 -22.37 2.90 -2.47
N GLU A 152 -23.59 3.41 -2.30
CA GLU A 152 -23.82 4.84 -2.21
C GLU A 152 -23.30 5.36 -0.85
N LEU A 153 -22.25 6.18 -0.89
CA LEU A 153 -21.56 6.66 0.33
C LEU A 153 -22.47 7.44 1.30
N LYS A 154 -23.61 7.97 0.80
CA LYS A 154 -24.63 8.62 1.64
C LYS A 154 -25.35 7.66 2.61
N ASP A 155 -25.38 6.34 2.26
CA ASP A 155 -26.11 5.34 3.04
C ASP A 155 -25.26 4.71 4.15
N VAL A 156 -23.97 5.01 4.18
CA VAL A 156 -23.01 4.53 5.17
C VAL A 156 -22.28 5.69 5.85
N PHE A 157 -21.74 5.44 7.04
CA PHE A 157 -20.89 6.37 7.75
C PHE A 157 -19.43 5.91 7.62
N LEU A 158 -18.62 6.68 6.91
CA LEU A 158 -17.20 6.39 6.73
C LEU A 158 -16.41 7.01 7.89
N LEU A 159 -15.83 6.17 8.75
CA LEU A 159 -15.08 6.60 9.92
C LEU A 159 -13.57 6.38 9.69
N ASP A 160 -12.85 7.48 9.47
CA ASP A 160 -11.39 7.49 9.41
C ASP A 160 -10.81 7.64 10.81
N VAL A 161 -10.13 6.61 11.30
CA VAL A 161 -9.57 6.57 12.65
C VAL A 161 -8.08 6.88 12.70
N ARG A 162 -7.57 7.53 11.66
CA ARG A 162 -6.21 8.04 11.61
C ARG A 162 -6.10 9.34 12.40
N THR A 163 -4.86 9.81 12.58
CA THR A 163 -4.63 11.13 13.19
C THR A 163 -5.19 12.25 12.29
N PRO A 164 -5.49 13.45 12.84
CA PRO A 164 -5.91 14.59 12.04
C PRO A 164 -4.92 14.97 10.94
N ASP A 165 -3.63 14.88 11.22
CA ASP A 165 -2.56 15.14 10.23
C ASP A 165 -2.61 14.13 9.06
N GLU A 166 -2.82 12.85 9.35
CA GLU A 166 -3.00 11.82 8.31
C GLU A 166 -4.26 12.06 7.48
N PHE A 167 -5.33 12.50 8.13
CA PHE A 167 -6.61 12.82 7.47
C PHE A 167 -6.46 14.02 6.52
N ALA A 168 -5.73 15.06 6.96
CA ALA A 168 -5.46 16.26 6.16
C ALA A 168 -4.66 15.96 4.87
N LEU A 169 -3.89 14.85 4.82
CA LEU A 169 -3.22 14.36 3.61
C LEU A 169 -4.17 13.65 2.63
N GLY A 170 -5.46 13.69 2.89
CA GLY A 170 -6.52 13.10 2.09
C GLY A 170 -7.10 11.82 2.68
N SER A 171 -8.39 11.62 2.45
CA SER A 171 -9.18 10.50 2.94
C SER A 171 -10.17 10.02 1.87
N LEU A 172 -11.08 9.13 2.24
CA LEU A 172 -12.21 8.77 1.39
C LEU A 172 -13.20 9.96 1.35
N PRO A 173 -13.81 10.25 0.19
CA PRO A 173 -14.80 11.30 0.08
C PRO A 173 -15.95 11.11 1.09
N GLY A 174 -16.30 12.15 1.84
CA GLY A 174 -17.36 12.10 2.85
C GLY A 174 -17.00 11.40 4.16
N ALA A 175 -15.74 11.00 4.35
CA ALA A 175 -15.30 10.41 5.60
C ALA A 175 -15.22 11.46 6.73
N VAL A 176 -15.59 11.03 7.93
CA VAL A 176 -15.45 11.80 9.17
C VAL A 176 -14.23 11.28 9.92
N ASN A 177 -13.40 12.19 10.43
CA ASN A 177 -12.23 11.82 11.21
C ASN A 177 -12.51 11.86 12.70
N ILE A 178 -12.39 10.70 13.34
CA ILE A 178 -12.32 10.58 14.80
C ILE A 178 -11.12 9.65 15.07
N PRO A 179 -10.00 10.19 15.57
CA PRO A 179 -8.82 9.39 15.90
C PRO A 179 -9.16 8.23 16.82
N LEU A 180 -8.47 7.08 16.64
CA LEU A 180 -8.73 5.88 17.43
C LEU A 180 -8.76 6.13 18.94
N ASP A 181 -7.85 6.96 19.43
CA ASP A 181 -7.71 7.25 20.85
C ASP A 181 -8.88 8.10 21.42
N GLU A 182 -9.56 8.85 20.54
CA GLU A 182 -10.69 9.71 20.91
C GLU A 182 -12.06 9.01 20.78
N ILE A 183 -12.13 7.83 20.15
CA ILE A 183 -13.42 7.20 19.82
C ILE A 183 -14.30 7.00 21.05
N ARG A 184 -13.72 6.58 22.19
CA ARG A 184 -14.51 6.31 23.41
C ARG A 184 -15.17 7.55 23.97
N ASP A 185 -14.48 8.67 23.90
CA ASP A 185 -14.98 9.96 24.42
C ASP A 185 -15.98 10.61 23.46
N ARG A 186 -15.88 10.30 22.16
CA ARG A 186 -16.69 10.86 21.10
C ARG A 186 -17.72 9.89 20.51
N ILE A 187 -17.99 8.80 21.20
CA ILE A 187 -18.87 7.73 20.72
C ILE A 187 -20.31 8.20 20.47
N ALA A 188 -20.76 9.22 21.21
CA ALA A 188 -22.08 9.83 21.06
C ALA A 188 -22.25 10.61 19.74
N GLU A 189 -21.16 10.96 19.05
CA GLU A 189 -21.19 11.62 17.74
C GLU A 189 -21.50 10.64 16.59
N LEU A 190 -21.40 9.33 16.84
CA LEU A 190 -21.58 8.31 15.83
C LEU A 190 -23.06 7.98 15.60
N PRO A 191 -23.50 7.84 14.32
CA PRO A 191 -24.87 7.53 14.01
C PRO A 191 -25.23 6.10 14.43
N SER A 192 -26.39 5.89 15.05
CA SER A 192 -26.92 4.58 15.41
C SER A 192 -27.79 3.95 14.31
N ASN A 193 -28.16 4.72 13.29
CA ASN A 193 -29.11 4.34 12.25
C ASN A 193 -28.48 4.05 10.88
N LYS A 194 -27.14 4.04 10.78
CA LYS A 194 -26.39 3.76 9.56
C LYS A 194 -25.27 2.77 9.83
N PRO A 195 -24.92 1.91 8.86
CA PRO A 195 -23.72 1.11 8.91
C PRO A 195 -22.46 1.99 9.04
N ILE A 196 -21.55 1.62 9.93
CA ILE A 196 -20.28 2.33 10.15
C ILE A 196 -19.13 1.54 9.52
N TYR A 197 -18.42 2.15 8.61
CA TYR A 197 -17.26 1.57 7.95
C TYR A 197 -16.00 2.23 8.49
N THR A 198 -15.31 1.50 9.37
CA THR A 198 -14.06 1.95 9.99
C THR A 198 -12.88 1.70 9.06
N PHE A 199 -11.95 2.63 8.97
CA PHE A 199 -10.71 2.42 8.25
C PHE A 199 -9.56 3.27 8.82
N CYS A 200 -8.35 2.81 8.52
CA CYS A 200 -7.11 3.56 8.76
C CYS A 200 -6.17 3.38 7.57
N ALA A 201 -4.89 3.65 7.73
CA ALA A 201 -3.91 3.49 6.65
C ALA A 201 -3.84 2.04 6.12
N VAL A 202 -3.76 1.02 7.00
CA VAL A 202 -3.49 -0.39 6.62
C VAL A 202 -4.47 -1.41 7.21
N GLY A 203 -5.48 -0.98 7.99
CA GLY A 203 -6.55 -1.83 8.53
C GLY A 203 -6.51 -2.12 10.03
N LEU A 204 -5.35 -2.04 10.71
CA LEU A 204 -5.23 -2.41 12.13
C LEU A 204 -5.99 -1.47 13.06
N ARG A 205 -5.77 -0.15 12.97
CA ARG A 205 -6.50 0.82 13.80
C ARG A 205 -8.00 0.78 13.51
N GLY A 206 -8.38 0.56 12.23
CA GLY A 206 -9.78 0.34 11.85
C GLY A 206 -10.38 -0.89 12.55
N TYR A 207 -9.63 -1.99 12.63
CA TYR A 207 -10.05 -3.19 13.39
C TYR A 207 -10.23 -2.89 14.89
N LEU A 208 -9.32 -2.15 15.49
CA LEU A 208 -9.44 -1.76 16.91
C LEU A 208 -10.68 -0.88 17.15
N ALA A 209 -10.93 0.08 16.27
CA ALA A 209 -12.15 0.89 16.30
C ALA A 209 -13.40 0.03 16.15
N TYR A 210 -13.42 -0.89 15.18
CA TYR A 210 -14.50 -1.87 15.02
C TYR A 210 -14.78 -2.60 16.35
N ARG A 211 -13.74 -3.09 17.03
CA ARG A 211 -13.88 -3.79 18.32
C ARG A 211 -14.47 -2.91 19.42
N ILE A 212 -14.03 -1.66 19.49
CA ILE A 212 -14.58 -0.68 20.44
C ILE A 212 -16.07 -0.47 20.16
N LEU A 213 -16.46 -0.21 18.93
CA LEU A 213 -17.85 0.07 18.56
C LEU A 213 -18.78 -1.13 18.82
N ILE A 214 -18.37 -2.35 18.47
CA ILE A 214 -19.16 -3.56 18.76
C ILE A 214 -19.37 -3.72 20.27
N GLN A 215 -18.34 -3.46 21.10
CA GLN A 215 -18.44 -3.55 22.56
C GLN A 215 -19.37 -2.48 23.15
N HIS A 216 -19.57 -1.36 22.45
CA HIS A 216 -20.52 -0.30 22.83
C HIS A 216 -21.92 -0.48 22.21
N GLY A 217 -22.19 -1.65 21.62
CA GLY A 217 -23.53 -2.02 21.16
C GLY A 217 -23.88 -1.66 19.71
N PHE A 218 -22.95 -1.11 18.92
CA PHE A 218 -23.16 -0.90 17.50
C PHE A 218 -23.22 -2.25 16.77
N LYS A 219 -24.26 -2.48 15.96
CA LYS A 219 -24.51 -3.79 15.34
C LYS A 219 -23.94 -3.90 13.93
N GLU A 220 -24.00 -2.80 13.18
CA GLU A 220 -23.59 -2.74 11.77
C GLU A 220 -22.29 -1.96 11.63
N VAL A 221 -21.19 -2.60 12.02
CA VAL A 221 -19.84 -2.07 11.88
C VAL A 221 -19.04 -2.97 10.97
N TYR A 222 -18.23 -2.39 10.12
CA TYR A 222 -17.36 -3.08 9.16
C TYR A 222 -16.00 -2.44 9.14
N ASN A 223 -14.95 -3.23 8.88
CA ASN A 223 -13.58 -2.72 8.75
C ASN A 223 -13.06 -2.89 7.33
N LEU A 224 -12.54 -1.81 6.73
CA LEU A 224 -11.96 -1.84 5.39
C LEU A 224 -10.69 -2.68 5.38
N SER A 225 -10.77 -3.84 4.71
CA SER A 225 -9.66 -4.79 4.60
C SER A 225 -8.47 -4.17 3.86
N GLY A 226 -7.29 -4.16 4.52
CA GLY A 226 -6.08 -3.53 4.00
C GLY A 226 -6.09 -1.99 4.02
N GLY A 227 -7.16 -1.37 4.56
CA GLY A 227 -7.25 0.06 4.77
C GLY A 227 -7.16 0.93 3.53
N LEU A 228 -6.89 2.21 3.73
CA LEU A 228 -6.79 3.22 2.67
C LEU A 228 -5.67 2.91 1.66
N LYS A 229 -4.58 2.27 2.09
CA LYS A 229 -3.47 1.85 1.21
C LYS A 229 -3.96 0.90 0.12
N THR A 230 -4.70 -0.14 0.49
CA THR A 230 -5.29 -1.07 -0.48
C THR A 230 -6.33 -0.40 -1.38
N TYR A 231 -7.19 0.44 -0.80
CA TYR A 231 -8.20 1.16 -1.56
C TYR A 231 -7.57 2.05 -2.64
N ARG A 232 -6.61 2.90 -2.26
CA ARG A 232 -5.91 3.80 -3.19
C ARG A 232 -5.16 3.04 -4.29
N ALA A 233 -4.46 1.97 -3.94
CA ALA A 233 -3.75 1.16 -4.92
C ALA A 233 -4.69 0.50 -5.93
N ALA A 234 -5.87 0.06 -5.47
CA ALA A 234 -6.85 -0.65 -6.31
C ALA A 234 -7.72 0.29 -7.16
N THR A 235 -7.84 1.56 -6.79
CA THR A 235 -8.67 2.56 -7.48
C THR A 235 -7.84 3.62 -8.21
N ALA A 236 -6.52 3.55 -8.12
CA ALA A 236 -5.64 4.45 -8.87
C ALA A 236 -5.89 4.31 -10.38
N PRO A 237 -5.95 5.43 -11.13
CA PRO A 237 -6.05 5.37 -12.58
C PRO A 237 -4.83 4.66 -13.16
N ILE A 238 -5.06 3.76 -14.11
CA ILE A 238 -3.99 3.15 -14.90
C ILE A 238 -3.57 4.18 -15.94
N ILE A 239 -2.41 4.78 -15.76
CA ILE A 239 -1.82 5.66 -16.78
C ILE A 239 -1.08 4.74 -17.74
N LEU A 240 -1.69 4.46 -18.88
CA LEU A 240 -0.99 3.87 -20.02
C LEU A 240 -0.21 5.00 -20.68
N HIS A 241 1.10 5.01 -20.57
CA HIS A 241 1.92 5.81 -21.46
C HIS A 241 1.76 5.16 -22.86
N GLU A 242 1.04 5.81 -23.77
CA GLU A 242 1.16 5.51 -25.18
C GLU A 242 2.64 5.74 -25.50
N ASN A 243 3.33 4.68 -25.96
CA ASN A 243 4.69 4.82 -26.45
C ASN A 243 4.61 5.82 -27.60
N GLU A 244 5.18 6.99 -27.44
CA GLU A 244 5.65 7.76 -28.59
C GLU A 244 6.67 6.83 -29.27
N GLU A 245 6.27 6.27 -30.39
CA GLU A 245 7.17 5.54 -31.28
C GLU A 245 8.25 6.53 -31.71
N THR A 246 9.33 6.59 -30.95
CA THR A 246 10.56 7.17 -31.47
C THR A 246 11.07 6.16 -32.49
N ASP A 247 10.95 6.52 -33.75
CA ASP A 247 11.55 5.85 -34.89
C ASP A 247 13.08 5.98 -34.77
N ASP A 248 13.67 5.16 -33.93
CA ASP A 248 15.12 4.99 -33.81
C ASP A 248 15.53 3.70 -34.52
N THR A 249 15.75 3.85 -35.80
CA THR A 249 16.52 2.88 -36.59
C THR A 249 17.94 2.80 -36.00
N PRO A 250 18.43 1.65 -35.52
CA PRO A 250 19.80 1.57 -35.02
C PRO A 250 20.80 1.57 -36.17
N SER A 251 21.52 2.67 -36.37
CA SER A 251 22.75 2.65 -37.16
C SER A 251 23.85 2.02 -36.28
N ALA A 252 24.31 0.86 -36.73
CA ALA A 252 25.51 0.24 -36.21
C ALA A 252 26.73 1.09 -36.57
N GLN A 253 27.51 1.51 -35.55
CA GLN A 253 28.98 1.51 -35.58
C GLN A 253 29.57 2.14 -34.30
N ASP A 254 30.52 1.40 -33.79
CA ASP A 254 31.72 1.78 -33.05
C ASP A 254 31.75 1.74 -31.52
N SER A 255 32.59 0.83 -31.08
CA SER A 255 33.09 0.55 -29.73
C SER A 255 34.02 1.63 -29.16
N PRO A 256 34.39 1.58 -27.87
CA PRO A 256 34.60 2.75 -27.02
C PRO A 256 36.05 3.22 -26.92
N ALA A 257 36.25 4.54 -26.80
CA ALA A 257 37.50 5.14 -26.36
C ALA A 257 37.37 5.68 -24.91
N LYS A 258 38.36 5.34 -24.08
CA LYS A 258 38.53 5.83 -22.70
C LYS A 258 38.76 7.33 -22.64
N PRO A 259 38.35 7.99 -21.55
CA PRO A 259 38.53 9.41 -21.38
C PRO A 259 39.92 9.80 -20.87
N SER A 260 40.51 10.83 -21.46
CA SER A 260 41.66 11.55 -20.90
C SER A 260 41.16 12.78 -20.14
N MET A 261 41.71 12.96 -18.97
CA MET A 261 41.57 14.15 -18.12
C MET A 261 42.25 15.35 -18.77
N THR A 262 41.59 16.49 -18.87
CA THR A 262 42.22 17.81 -18.71
C THR A 262 41.19 18.78 -18.15
N ALA A 263 41.63 19.48 -17.10
CA ALA A 263 40.89 20.50 -16.39
C ALA A 263 40.92 21.82 -17.19
N GLU A 264 39.80 22.52 -17.14
CA GLU A 264 39.83 23.99 -17.08
C GLU A 264 38.48 24.53 -16.61
N ALA A 265 38.55 25.34 -15.53
CA ALA A 265 37.42 26.10 -15.01
C ALA A 265 37.26 27.41 -15.81
N PRO A 266 36.04 27.96 -15.84
CA PRO A 266 35.96 29.35 -15.47
C PRO A 266 34.89 29.67 -14.42
N GLN A 267 35.24 30.64 -13.71
CA GLN A 267 34.77 31.31 -12.52
C GLN A 267 33.35 31.89 -12.57
N THR A 268 32.77 31.82 -11.35
CA THR A 268 31.97 32.83 -10.63
C THR A 268 30.62 33.25 -11.14
N THR A 269 29.61 32.82 -10.41
CA THR A 269 28.76 33.73 -9.63
C THR A 269 28.32 33.02 -8.36
N THR A 270 28.62 33.60 -7.21
CA THR A 270 28.27 33.18 -5.86
C THR A 270 26.78 33.34 -5.67
N ALA A 271 26.01 32.26 -5.94
CA ALA A 271 24.73 32.04 -5.31
C ALA A 271 25.02 31.11 -4.11
N ALA A 272 24.73 31.58 -2.90
CA ALA A 272 24.83 30.78 -1.68
C ALA A 272 24.08 29.48 -1.92
N ASN A 273 24.77 28.34 -1.72
CA ASN A 273 24.14 27.01 -1.78
C ASN A 273 22.94 27.00 -0.81
N PRO A 274 21.71 26.76 -1.29
CA PRO A 274 20.57 26.74 -0.40
C PRO A 274 20.80 25.69 0.68
N LYS A 275 20.54 26.06 1.93
CA LYS A 275 20.65 25.14 3.06
C LYS A 275 19.75 23.92 2.78
N THR A 276 20.36 22.74 2.77
CA THR A 276 19.64 21.48 2.54
C THR A 276 19.64 20.66 3.82
N ILE A 277 18.47 20.32 4.32
CA ILE A 277 18.30 19.43 5.49
C ILE A 277 18.04 18.02 4.97
N ARG A 278 18.82 17.05 5.45
CA ARG A 278 18.63 15.64 5.11
C ARG A 278 17.77 14.95 6.17
N VAL A 279 16.75 14.21 5.72
CA VAL A 279 15.77 13.51 6.55
C VAL A 279 15.72 12.04 6.17
N ASP A 280 16.01 11.17 7.11
CA ASP A 280 15.84 9.73 6.94
C ASP A 280 14.40 9.32 7.35
N ALA A 281 13.63 8.83 6.41
CA ALA A 281 12.28 8.29 6.59
C ALA A 281 12.20 6.80 6.19
N CYS A 282 13.35 6.09 6.16
CA CYS A 282 13.38 4.66 5.87
C CYS A 282 12.59 3.88 6.93
N GLY A 283 11.97 2.77 6.51
CA GLY A 283 11.13 1.94 7.39
C GLY A 283 9.77 2.52 7.74
N LEU A 284 9.52 3.80 7.45
CA LEU A 284 8.21 4.40 7.65
C LEU A 284 7.31 4.09 6.45
N GLN A 285 6.03 3.80 6.74
CA GLN A 285 4.99 3.61 5.71
C GLN A 285 4.16 4.88 5.56
N CYS A 286 3.64 5.12 4.34
CA CYS A 286 2.74 6.24 4.07
C CYS A 286 1.56 6.22 5.07
N PRO A 287 1.21 7.38 5.69
CA PRO A 287 1.65 8.73 5.34
C PRO A 287 2.88 9.24 6.12
N SER A 288 3.49 8.43 6.99
CA SER A 288 4.53 8.88 7.94
C SER A 288 5.75 9.55 7.26
N PRO A 289 6.29 9.07 6.10
CA PRO A 289 7.34 9.78 5.39
C PRO A 289 6.93 11.20 4.97
N VAL A 290 5.69 11.35 4.45
CA VAL A 290 5.15 12.65 4.02
C VAL A 290 4.94 13.59 5.22
N LEU A 291 4.48 13.05 6.36
CA LEU A 291 4.34 13.82 7.60
C LEU A 291 5.69 14.31 8.13
N LYS A 292 6.71 13.45 8.09
CA LYS A 292 8.06 13.82 8.50
C LYS A 292 8.66 14.88 7.58
N MET A 293 8.44 14.74 6.27
CA MET A 293 8.75 15.72 5.26
C MET A 293 8.08 17.07 5.57
N LYS A 294 6.75 17.08 5.75
CA LYS A 294 5.99 18.28 6.07
C LYS A 294 6.53 18.98 7.32
N LYS A 295 6.73 18.25 8.43
CA LYS A 295 7.26 18.82 9.67
C LYS A 295 8.61 19.51 9.45
N THR A 296 9.51 18.92 8.65
CA THR A 296 10.79 19.53 8.33
C THR A 296 10.59 20.76 7.41
N MET A 297 9.74 20.65 6.39
CA MET A 297 9.42 21.76 5.49
C MET A 297 8.81 22.96 6.22
N ASP A 298 8.02 22.73 7.29
CA ASP A 298 7.41 23.80 8.09
C ASP A 298 8.48 24.62 8.88
N THR A 299 9.68 24.07 9.10
CA THR A 299 10.81 24.77 9.75
C THR A 299 11.71 25.53 8.78
N LEU A 300 11.50 25.37 7.45
CA LEU A 300 12.31 26.00 6.41
C LEU A 300 11.75 27.36 5.98
N VAL A 301 12.65 28.21 5.53
CA VAL A 301 12.29 29.47 4.83
C VAL A 301 12.29 29.24 3.32
N PRO A 302 11.56 30.08 2.53
CA PRO A 302 11.52 29.96 1.07
C PRO A 302 12.93 29.90 0.46
N GLY A 303 13.12 28.95 -0.48
CA GLY A 303 14.41 28.69 -1.13
C GLY A 303 15.29 27.66 -0.43
N GLU A 304 15.07 27.34 0.83
CA GLU A 304 15.76 26.21 1.51
C GLU A 304 15.22 24.87 1.03
N ARG A 305 16.02 23.80 1.15
CA ARG A 305 15.72 22.47 0.62
C ARG A 305 15.68 21.41 1.68
N VAL A 306 14.88 20.38 1.44
CA VAL A 306 14.91 19.13 2.17
C VAL A 306 15.23 17.99 1.21
N GLU A 307 16.15 17.11 1.61
CA GLU A 307 16.43 15.83 0.96
C GLU A 307 15.89 14.72 1.87
N ILE A 308 14.95 13.93 1.35
CA ILE A 308 14.31 12.88 2.12
C ILE A 308 14.56 11.54 1.49
N VAL A 309 15.02 10.59 2.32
CA VAL A 309 15.20 9.19 1.95
C VAL A 309 14.07 8.38 2.56
N ALA A 310 13.32 7.65 1.75
CA ALA A 310 12.24 6.79 2.20
C ALA A 310 12.22 5.46 1.46
N THR A 311 11.75 4.41 2.13
CA THR A 311 11.56 3.07 1.57
C THR A 311 10.12 2.79 1.16
N ASP A 312 9.21 3.73 1.40
CA ASP A 312 7.83 3.60 0.93
C ASP A 312 7.75 3.82 -0.59
N PRO A 313 7.24 2.85 -1.36
CA PRO A 313 7.19 2.96 -2.84
C PRO A 313 6.25 4.04 -3.35
N GLY A 314 5.28 4.45 -2.55
CA GLY A 314 4.36 5.55 -2.87
C GLY A 314 4.93 6.93 -2.56
N PHE A 315 5.99 7.00 -1.76
CA PHE A 315 6.47 8.25 -1.18
C PHE A 315 6.80 9.33 -2.23
N SER A 316 7.52 9.00 -3.29
CA SER A 316 7.91 10.01 -4.29
C SER A 316 6.72 10.61 -5.02
N ARG A 317 5.68 9.80 -5.30
CA ARG A 317 4.42 10.26 -5.89
C ARG A 317 3.61 11.11 -4.91
N ASP A 318 3.52 10.66 -3.67
CA ASP A 318 2.77 11.38 -2.62
C ASP A 318 3.45 12.71 -2.27
N ALA A 319 4.80 12.75 -2.26
CA ALA A 319 5.58 13.96 -2.08
C ALA A 319 5.38 14.96 -3.24
N ALA A 320 5.36 14.47 -4.50
CA ALA A 320 5.08 15.32 -5.66
C ALA A 320 3.66 15.90 -5.61
N ALA A 321 2.65 15.08 -5.28
CA ALA A 321 1.27 15.52 -5.13
C ALA A 321 1.13 16.58 -4.01
N TRP A 322 1.83 16.37 -2.89
CA TRP A 322 1.86 17.33 -1.80
C TRP A 322 2.53 18.65 -2.21
N CYS A 323 3.65 18.62 -2.93
CA CYS A 323 4.30 19.83 -3.44
C CYS A 323 3.34 20.63 -4.32
N ASN A 324 2.64 19.97 -5.25
CA ASN A 324 1.68 20.62 -6.14
C ASN A 324 0.51 21.27 -5.38
N SER A 325 0.07 20.68 -4.26
CA SER A 325 -1.04 21.20 -3.45
C SER A 325 -0.62 22.32 -2.50
N THR A 326 0.68 22.46 -2.19
CA THR A 326 1.20 23.39 -1.18
C THR A 326 2.10 24.48 -1.74
N GLY A 327 2.31 24.51 -3.05
CA GLY A 327 3.17 25.50 -3.71
C GLY A 327 4.67 25.31 -3.48
N ASN A 328 5.08 24.17 -2.92
CA ASN A 328 6.49 23.82 -2.82
C ASN A 328 7.00 23.24 -4.16
N LYS A 329 8.31 23.33 -4.41
CA LYS A 329 8.90 22.86 -5.66
C LYS A 329 9.50 21.48 -5.50
N PHE A 330 9.05 20.52 -6.30
CA PHE A 330 9.64 19.20 -6.41
C PHE A 330 10.86 19.31 -7.35
N ILE A 331 12.08 19.16 -6.81
CA ILE A 331 13.34 19.40 -7.54
C ILE A 331 13.82 18.15 -8.26
N SER A 332 13.94 17.04 -7.53
CA SER A 332 14.44 15.79 -8.10
C SER A 332 13.96 14.58 -7.31
N LYS A 333 13.96 13.44 -8.01
CA LYS A 333 13.86 12.13 -7.37
C LYS A 333 14.94 11.21 -7.93
N ASP A 334 15.46 10.37 -7.05
CA ASP A 334 16.27 9.22 -7.41
C ASP A 334 15.69 7.98 -6.70
N SER A 335 15.81 6.81 -7.32
CA SER A 335 15.29 5.57 -6.77
C SER A 335 16.28 4.45 -7.07
N THR A 336 16.95 3.97 -6.03
CA THR A 336 17.96 2.91 -6.13
C THR A 336 17.81 1.96 -4.95
N GLY A 337 17.80 0.65 -5.22
CA GLY A 337 17.75 -0.38 -4.18
C GLY A 337 16.51 -0.31 -3.29
N GLY A 338 15.35 0.08 -3.85
CA GLY A 338 14.09 0.21 -3.09
C GLY A 338 14.03 1.43 -2.15
N LYS A 339 15.00 2.33 -2.23
CA LYS A 339 14.99 3.63 -1.55
C LYS A 339 14.70 4.74 -2.54
N SER A 340 13.79 5.63 -2.18
CA SER A 340 13.51 6.87 -2.93
C SER A 340 14.16 8.04 -2.21
N VAL A 341 15.01 8.77 -2.91
CA VAL A 341 15.57 10.06 -2.46
C VAL A 341 14.84 11.17 -3.19
N VAL A 342 14.19 12.04 -2.45
CA VAL A 342 13.41 13.16 -3.02
C VAL A 342 13.98 14.46 -2.48
N VAL A 343 14.20 15.44 -3.36
CA VAL A 343 14.63 16.79 -3.00
C VAL A 343 13.49 17.76 -3.27
N ILE A 344 13.13 18.55 -2.27
CA ILE A 344 12.05 19.54 -2.33
C ILE A 344 12.58 20.88 -1.85
N GLU A 345 12.24 21.95 -2.57
CA GLU A 345 12.53 23.33 -2.20
C GLU A 345 11.28 24.00 -1.63
N LYS A 346 11.44 24.71 -0.52
CA LYS A 346 10.36 25.49 0.10
C LYS A 346 9.92 26.61 -0.84
N GLY A 347 8.63 26.57 -1.19
CA GLY A 347 7.99 27.62 -1.98
C GLY A 347 7.61 28.86 -1.15
N GLU A 348 7.26 29.94 -1.82
CA GLU A 348 6.64 31.11 -1.19
C GLU A 348 5.25 30.74 -0.61
N PRO A 349 4.85 31.32 0.50
CA PRO A 349 3.51 31.10 1.05
C PRO A 349 2.44 31.53 0.04
N GLN A 350 1.68 30.59 -0.50
CA GLN A 350 0.52 30.93 -1.31
C GLN A 350 -0.56 31.53 -0.41
N ALA A 351 -1.06 32.72 -0.74
CA ALA A 351 -2.29 33.24 -0.12
C ALA A 351 -3.41 32.23 -0.35
N CYS A 352 -4.11 31.83 0.71
CA CYS A 352 -5.23 30.91 0.64
C CYS A 352 -6.29 31.41 -0.35
N ASN A 353 -6.30 30.84 -1.55
CA ASN A 353 -7.48 30.90 -2.40
C ASN A 353 -8.39 29.73 -1.99
N PRO A 354 -9.66 29.97 -1.64
CA PRO A 354 -10.60 28.91 -1.41
C PRO A 354 -10.76 28.11 -2.70
N VAL A 355 -10.41 26.84 -2.65
CA VAL A 355 -10.53 25.91 -3.78
C VAL A 355 -12.02 25.78 -4.13
N SER A 356 -12.41 26.36 -5.27
CA SER A 356 -13.71 26.12 -5.87
C SER A 356 -13.72 24.70 -6.42
N TYR A 357 -14.55 23.86 -5.83
CA TYR A 357 -14.89 22.55 -6.38
C TYR A 357 -15.70 22.76 -7.65
N THR A 358 -15.07 22.71 -8.81
CA THR A 358 -15.78 22.55 -10.07
C THR A 358 -16.17 21.09 -10.23
N HIS A 359 -17.48 20.86 -10.23
CA HIS A 359 -18.12 19.61 -10.59
C HIS A 359 -17.71 19.16 -11.99
N LEU A 360 -16.95 18.08 -12.09
CA LEU A 360 -16.88 17.32 -13.33
C LEU A 360 -18.12 16.42 -13.41
N ARG A 361 -19.14 16.92 -14.10
CA ARG A 361 -20.25 16.11 -14.59
C ARG A 361 -19.68 15.10 -15.59
N ALA A 362 -19.81 13.82 -15.30
CA ALA A 362 -19.67 12.77 -16.30
C ALA A 362 -20.82 12.91 -17.31
N HIS A 363 -20.48 13.14 -18.58
CA HIS A 363 -21.42 13.03 -19.69
C HIS A 363 -21.72 11.55 -19.92
N GLU A 364 -22.97 11.17 -19.62
CA GLU A 364 -23.60 9.98 -20.18
C GLU A 364 -23.67 10.11 -21.69
N THR A 365 -23.03 9.22 -22.41
CA THR A 365 -23.39 8.89 -23.77
C THR A 365 -23.98 7.49 -23.80
N ARG A 366 -25.32 7.45 -23.85
CA ARG A 366 -26.07 6.30 -24.33
C ARG A 366 -25.61 5.97 -25.76
N ARG A 367 -25.31 4.72 -26.02
CA ARG A 367 -25.55 4.11 -27.33
C ARG A 367 -26.04 2.70 -27.14
N HIS A 368 -27.24 2.54 -27.69
CA HIS A 368 -27.90 1.28 -28.01
C HIS A 368 -27.04 0.41 -28.95
N LEU A 369 -26.87 -0.84 -28.65
CA LEU A 369 -27.26 -2.05 -29.42
C LEU A 369 -26.84 -3.28 -28.64
#